data_65607c7988b5f97ee6d29d168946055b
#
_entry.id   65607c7988b5f97ee6d29d168946055b
#
_cell.length_a   1.000
_cell.length_b   1.000
_cell.length_c   1.000
_cell.angle_alpha   90.00
_cell.angle_beta   90.00
_cell.angle_gamma   90.00
#
_symmetry.space_group_name_H-M   'P 1'
#
loop_
_entity.id
_entity.type
_entity.pdbx_description
1 polymer ?
#
loop_
_entity_poly.entity_id
_entity_poly.type
_entity_poly.pdbx_seq_one_letter_code
_entity_poly.pdbx_strand_id
1 'polypeptide(L)'
;GPIGLAALEFLRLHDLKIIVMDMVESRLEFCRNHLGIEHTIPFSPDGSHLSELKEITGGELAEIVIDATGSVGSMSTCFEYAAFTGRVIYVGITTENLSFPHAPIFHRRELTLLASRNALPDDFGKIITLIADGEINTDIWITDRLSFEDVPTGFAAFTDTSRGTVKALIELP
;
A
#
# COMPACT_ATOMS: atom_id res chain seq x y z
N GLY A 1 1.82 -4.92 -1.52
CA GLY A 1 2.61 -5.77 -0.60
C GLY A 1 2.21 -5.58 0.86
N PRO A 2 2.88 -6.24 1.82
CA PRO A 2 2.43 -6.26 3.24
C PRO A 2 2.38 -4.87 3.89
N ILE A 3 3.21 -3.93 3.47
CA ILE A 3 3.17 -2.55 3.98
C ILE A 3 1.89 -1.83 3.53
N GLY A 4 1.55 -1.97 2.24
CA GLY A 4 0.30 -1.39 1.73
C GLY A 4 -0.94 -2.03 2.36
N LEU A 5 -0.92 -3.36 2.58
CA LEU A 5 -2.01 -4.05 3.28
C LEU A 5 -2.16 -3.59 4.72
N ALA A 6 -1.05 -3.40 5.45
CA ALA A 6 -1.10 -2.85 6.79
C ALA A 6 -1.73 -1.45 6.82
N ALA A 7 -1.34 -0.55 5.90
CA ALA A 7 -1.97 0.76 5.79
C ALA A 7 -3.47 0.65 5.46
N LEU A 8 -3.83 -0.27 4.57
CA LEU A 8 -5.21 -0.51 4.15
C LEU A 8 -6.10 -0.99 5.30
N GLU A 9 -5.60 -1.86 6.17
CA GLU A 9 -6.35 -2.32 7.36
C GLU A 9 -6.74 -1.15 8.27
N PHE A 10 -5.84 -0.21 8.50
CA PHE A 10 -6.18 0.98 9.29
C PHE A 10 -7.15 1.92 8.57
N LEU A 11 -7.02 2.09 7.26
CA LEU A 11 -7.94 2.93 6.49
C LEU A 11 -9.37 2.39 6.53
N ARG A 12 -9.52 1.06 6.52
CA ARG A 12 -10.83 0.39 6.58
C ARG A 12 -11.59 0.58 7.91
N LEU A 13 -10.90 0.99 8.97
CA LEU A 13 -11.53 1.34 10.25
C LEU A 13 -12.29 2.67 10.19
N HIS A 14 -12.20 3.37 9.08
CA HIS A 14 -12.83 4.67 8.88
C HIS A 14 -13.81 4.64 7.72
N ASP A 15 -14.78 5.52 7.74
CA ASP A 15 -15.73 5.72 6.62
C ASP A 15 -15.06 6.52 5.50
N LEU A 16 -14.31 5.81 4.66
CA LEU A 16 -13.51 6.38 3.57
C LEU A 16 -13.81 5.66 2.25
N LYS A 17 -13.86 6.41 1.15
CA LYS A 17 -13.74 5.83 -0.17
C LYS A 17 -12.28 5.46 -0.41
N ILE A 18 -11.99 4.17 -0.47
CA ILE A 18 -10.64 3.64 -0.64
C ILE A 18 -10.48 3.15 -2.07
N ILE A 19 -9.39 3.57 -2.72
CA ILE A 19 -8.99 3.11 -4.05
C ILE A 19 -7.61 2.47 -3.92
N VAL A 20 -7.47 1.22 -4.34
CA VAL A 20 -6.19 0.51 -4.34
C VAL A 20 -5.65 0.39 -5.75
N MET A 21 -4.40 0.79 -5.95
CA MET A 21 -3.70 0.66 -7.22
C MET A 21 -2.48 -0.27 -7.06
N ASP A 22 -2.33 -1.24 -7.94
CA ASP A 22 -1.15 -2.13 -7.99
C ASP A 22 -0.89 -2.57 -9.45
N MET A 23 0.33 -3.00 -9.73
CA MET A 23 0.70 -3.58 -11.04
C MET A 23 0.31 -5.06 -11.14
N VAL A 24 0.06 -5.73 -10.03
CA VAL A 24 -0.17 -7.17 -9.93
C VAL A 24 -1.64 -7.44 -9.68
N GLU A 25 -2.33 -7.98 -10.70
CA GLU A 25 -3.78 -8.23 -10.63
C GLU A 25 -4.18 -9.12 -9.45
N SER A 26 -3.41 -10.16 -9.14
CA SER A 26 -3.73 -11.04 -8.01
C SER A 26 -3.74 -10.31 -6.65
N ARG A 27 -3.00 -9.21 -6.51
CA ARG A 27 -3.04 -8.35 -5.32
C ARG A 27 -4.30 -7.50 -5.27
N LEU A 28 -4.76 -7.02 -6.41
CA LEU A 28 -6.02 -6.30 -6.53
C LEU A 28 -7.20 -7.23 -6.25
N GLU A 29 -7.17 -8.45 -6.80
CA GLU A 29 -8.15 -9.51 -6.47
C GLU A 29 -8.18 -9.82 -4.97
N PHE A 30 -7.01 -9.92 -4.34
CA PHE A 30 -6.92 -10.12 -2.90
C PHE A 30 -7.64 -8.98 -2.14
N CYS A 31 -7.40 -7.73 -2.51
CA CYS A 31 -8.05 -6.58 -1.89
C CYS A 31 -9.57 -6.61 -2.06
N ARG A 32 -10.06 -6.98 -3.24
CA ARG A 32 -11.50 -7.13 -3.49
C ARG A 32 -12.12 -8.26 -2.67
N ASN A 33 -11.53 -9.45 -2.76
CA ASN A 33 -12.13 -10.67 -2.25
C ASN A 33 -12.00 -10.84 -0.73
N HIS A 34 -10.92 -10.35 -0.13
CA HIS A 34 -10.63 -10.54 1.29
C HIS A 34 -10.79 -9.28 2.13
N LEU A 35 -10.61 -8.10 1.53
CA LEU A 35 -10.68 -6.83 2.26
C LEU A 35 -11.91 -5.99 1.90
N GLY A 36 -12.75 -6.46 0.95
CA GLY A 36 -13.97 -5.78 0.56
C GLY A 36 -13.73 -4.42 -0.10
N ILE A 37 -12.58 -4.24 -0.76
CA ILE A 37 -12.27 -2.99 -1.47
C ILE A 37 -13.08 -2.94 -2.77
N GLU A 38 -13.95 -1.95 -2.88
CA GLU A 38 -14.81 -1.75 -4.04
C GLU A 38 -14.04 -1.26 -5.26
N HIS A 39 -13.10 -0.33 -5.06
CA HIS A 39 -12.38 0.30 -6.15
C HIS A 39 -10.93 -0.15 -6.19
N THR A 40 -10.58 -0.88 -7.25
CA THR A 40 -9.19 -1.30 -7.52
C THR A 40 -8.81 -0.94 -8.95
N ILE A 41 -7.65 -0.37 -9.14
CA ILE A 41 -7.16 0.09 -10.44
C ILE A 41 -5.87 -0.64 -10.79
N PRO A 42 -5.80 -1.39 -11.89
CA PRO A 42 -4.54 -1.91 -12.40
C PRO A 42 -3.68 -0.75 -12.93
N PHE A 43 -2.46 -0.63 -12.42
CA PHE A 43 -1.54 0.37 -12.96
C PHE A 43 -1.20 0.03 -14.40
N SER A 44 -1.29 1.02 -15.28
CA SER A 44 -0.93 0.88 -16.69
C SER A 44 0.01 2.00 -17.13
N PRO A 45 1.14 1.66 -17.78
CA PRO A 45 2.11 2.67 -18.26
C PRO A 45 1.56 3.63 -19.33
N ASP A 46 0.45 3.29 -19.98
CA ASP A 46 -0.21 4.13 -20.98
C ASP A 46 -1.05 5.28 -20.37
N GLY A 47 -1.16 5.30 -19.04
CA GLY A 47 -1.89 6.34 -18.30
C GLY A 47 -3.40 6.10 -18.17
N SER A 48 -3.93 4.97 -18.64
CA SER A 48 -5.37 4.63 -18.54
C SER A 48 -5.86 4.61 -17.10
N HIS A 49 -5.02 4.19 -16.15
CA HIS A 49 -5.30 4.22 -14.71
C HIS A 49 -5.66 5.63 -14.17
N LEU A 50 -5.11 6.70 -14.76
CA LEU A 50 -5.48 8.06 -14.39
C LEU A 50 -6.90 8.42 -14.82
N SER A 51 -7.35 7.92 -15.96
CA SER A 51 -8.70 8.14 -16.45
C SER A 51 -9.70 7.43 -15.55
N GLU A 52 -9.41 6.20 -15.16
CA GLU A 52 -10.21 5.41 -14.24
C GLU A 52 -10.27 6.05 -12.84
N LEU A 53 -9.13 6.53 -12.31
CA LEU A 53 -9.10 7.27 -11.05
C LEU A 53 -10.00 8.51 -11.10
N LYS A 54 -9.94 9.28 -12.20
CA LYS A 54 -10.80 10.46 -12.38
C LYS A 54 -12.28 10.09 -12.43
N GLU A 55 -12.63 9.01 -13.10
CA GLU A 55 -14.01 8.53 -13.16
C GLU A 55 -14.54 8.19 -11.76
N ILE A 56 -13.79 7.38 -10.99
CA ILE A 56 -14.15 6.98 -9.62
C ILE A 56 -14.28 8.18 -8.68
N THR A 57 -13.44 9.21 -8.88
CA THR A 57 -13.40 10.40 -8.01
C THR A 57 -14.23 11.58 -8.55
N GLY A 58 -14.97 11.41 -9.63
CA GLY A 58 -15.73 12.49 -10.26
C GLY A 58 -14.87 13.64 -10.80
N GLY A 59 -13.58 13.38 -11.08
CA GLY A 59 -12.60 14.33 -11.59
C GLY A 59 -11.75 15.02 -10.53
N GLU A 60 -12.12 14.91 -9.24
CA GLU A 60 -11.45 15.63 -8.14
C GLU A 60 -10.10 15.00 -7.73
N LEU A 61 -9.86 13.71 -8.06
CA LEU A 61 -8.71 12.91 -7.62
C LEU A 61 -8.76 12.56 -6.11
N ALA A 62 -7.66 12.06 -5.56
CA ALA A 62 -7.62 11.60 -4.18
C ALA A 62 -7.15 12.70 -3.21
N GLU A 63 -7.86 12.93 -2.12
CA GLU A 63 -7.43 13.88 -1.06
C GLU A 63 -6.15 13.40 -0.36
N ILE A 64 -5.99 12.08 -0.23
CA ILE A 64 -4.81 11.43 0.37
C ILE A 64 -4.31 10.36 -0.58
N VAL A 65 -3.03 10.43 -0.92
CA VAL A 65 -2.31 9.41 -1.69
C VAL A 65 -1.24 8.80 -0.80
N ILE A 66 -1.27 7.48 -0.63
CA ILE A 66 -0.28 6.75 0.16
C ILE A 66 0.55 5.89 -0.78
N ASP A 67 1.84 6.15 -0.90
CA ASP A 67 2.76 5.28 -1.62
C ASP A 67 3.48 4.34 -0.66
N ALA A 68 3.22 3.04 -0.82
CA ALA A 68 3.83 1.95 -0.06
C ALA A 68 4.68 1.03 -0.96
N THR A 69 5.08 1.50 -2.13
CA THR A 69 5.77 0.68 -3.15
C THR A 69 7.27 0.62 -2.96
N GLY A 70 7.89 1.72 -2.53
CA GLY A 70 9.34 1.88 -2.57
C GLY A 70 9.93 1.98 -3.99
N SER A 71 9.08 2.04 -5.01
CA SER A 71 9.48 2.21 -6.41
C SER A 71 9.73 3.68 -6.72
N VAL A 72 10.91 4.00 -7.26
CA VAL A 72 11.26 5.37 -7.69
C VAL A 72 10.23 5.93 -8.67
N GLY A 73 9.80 5.10 -9.63
CA GLY A 73 8.79 5.49 -10.62
C GLY A 73 7.47 5.86 -9.97
N SER A 74 6.93 5.00 -9.10
CA SER A 74 5.68 5.26 -8.37
C SER A 74 5.80 6.50 -7.49
N MET A 75 6.81 6.56 -6.63
CA MET A 75 7.03 7.68 -5.70
C MET A 75 7.24 9.02 -6.42
N SER A 76 7.78 9.02 -7.64
CA SER A 76 7.96 10.24 -8.44
C SER A 76 6.67 10.69 -9.15
N THR A 77 5.76 9.78 -9.46
CA THR A 77 4.55 10.07 -10.24
C THR A 77 3.26 10.14 -9.41
N CYS A 78 3.23 9.60 -8.20
CA CYS A 78 2.02 9.52 -7.37
C CYS A 78 1.38 10.89 -7.04
N PHE A 79 2.10 11.99 -7.20
CA PHE A 79 1.55 13.35 -7.08
C PHE A 79 0.45 13.63 -8.10
N GLU A 80 0.44 12.92 -9.23
CA GLU A 80 -0.57 13.06 -10.27
C GLU A 80 -1.95 12.60 -9.80
N TYR A 81 -1.98 11.72 -8.80
CA TYR A 81 -3.22 11.18 -8.22
C TYR A 81 -3.85 12.06 -7.16
N ALA A 82 -3.12 13.07 -6.66
CA ALA A 82 -3.57 13.91 -5.57
C ALA A 82 -4.46 15.05 -6.04
N ALA A 83 -5.56 15.29 -5.34
CA ALA A 83 -6.45 16.43 -5.50
C ALA A 83 -5.76 17.77 -5.16
N PHE A 84 -6.40 18.88 -5.45
CA PHE A 84 -5.97 20.20 -4.96
C PHE A 84 -5.97 20.19 -3.42
N THR A 85 -4.95 20.76 -2.81
CA THR A 85 -4.69 20.78 -1.35
C THR A 85 -4.50 19.40 -0.72
N GLY A 86 -4.37 18.35 -1.56
CA GLY A 86 -4.21 16.97 -1.15
C GLY A 86 -2.87 16.70 -0.48
N ARG A 87 -2.75 15.48 0.07
CA ARG A 87 -1.56 14.99 0.76
C ARG A 87 -1.01 13.77 0.08
N VAL A 88 0.30 13.75 -0.13
CA VAL A 88 1.04 12.56 -0.56
C VAL A 88 1.87 12.06 0.62
N ILE A 89 1.73 10.79 0.97
CA ILE A 89 2.39 10.17 2.13
C ILE A 89 3.28 9.03 1.64
N TYR A 90 4.58 9.17 1.83
CA TYR A 90 5.53 8.10 1.59
C TYR A 90 5.65 7.18 2.80
N VAL A 91 5.22 5.95 2.64
CA VAL A 91 5.45 4.83 3.57
C VAL A 91 6.53 3.90 3.00
N GLY A 92 6.56 3.77 1.67
CA GLY A 92 7.65 3.09 0.96
C GLY A 92 8.97 3.83 1.10
N ILE A 93 10.07 3.08 1.03
CA ILE A 93 11.44 3.60 1.14
C ILE A 93 12.21 3.27 -0.12
N THR A 94 12.94 4.25 -0.65
CA THR A 94 13.98 4.07 -1.67
C THR A 94 15.26 4.77 -1.23
N THR A 95 16.42 4.26 -1.68
CA THR A 95 17.73 4.90 -1.50
C THR A 95 18.08 5.84 -2.64
N GLU A 96 17.27 5.83 -3.70
CA GLU A 96 17.48 6.66 -4.88
C GLU A 96 16.94 8.08 -4.67
N ASN A 97 17.45 9.02 -5.46
CA ASN A 97 16.88 10.36 -5.52
C ASN A 97 15.53 10.35 -6.22
N LEU A 98 14.56 11.04 -5.64
CA LEU A 98 13.25 11.23 -6.23
C LEU A 98 13.17 12.54 -6.99
N SER A 99 12.51 12.53 -8.15
CA SER A 99 12.24 13.72 -8.95
C SER A 99 10.77 13.74 -9.33
N PHE A 100 10.12 14.88 -9.14
CA PHE A 100 8.71 15.05 -9.46
C PHE A 100 8.43 16.45 -10.04
N PRO A 101 7.35 16.64 -10.78
CA PRO A 101 7.01 17.90 -11.42
C PRO A 101 6.55 18.93 -10.38
N HIS A 102 7.49 19.76 -9.90
CA HIS A 102 7.21 20.74 -8.85
C HIS A 102 6.17 21.79 -9.28
N ALA A 103 6.50 22.62 -10.27
CA ALA A 103 5.62 23.76 -10.63
C ALA A 103 4.26 23.33 -11.21
N PRO A 104 4.18 22.38 -12.18
CA PRO A 104 2.91 22.06 -12.83
C PRO A 104 1.95 21.22 -11.98
N ILE A 105 2.45 20.51 -10.96
CA ILE A 105 1.62 19.63 -10.14
C ILE A 105 1.72 20.00 -8.67
N PHE A 106 2.89 19.83 -8.05
CA PHE A 106 3.04 19.97 -6.60
C PHE A 106 2.67 21.39 -6.12
N HIS A 107 3.31 22.41 -6.70
CA HIS A 107 3.05 23.80 -6.35
C HIS A 107 1.63 24.25 -6.80
N ARG A 108 1.25 23.91 -8.05
CA ARG A 108 -0.05 24.36 -8.60
C ARG A 108 -1.23 23.84 -7.79
N ARG A 109 -1.13 22.60 -7.27
CA ARG A 109 -2.20 21.98 -6.49
C ARG A 109 -2.06 22.21 -4.99
N GLU A 110 -1.06 22.96 -4.54
CA GLU A 110 -0.80 23.24 -3.12
C GLU A 110 -0.68 21.96 -2.28
N LEU A 111 0.08 20.97 -2.81
CA LEU A 111 0.17 19.67 -2.19
C LEU A 111 1.05 19.68 -0.95
N THR A 112 0.74 18.80 0.00
CA THR A 112 1.58 18.49 1.15
C THR A 112 2.25 17.13 0.96
N LEU A 113 3.57 17.06 1.13
CA LEU A 113 4.33 15.82 1.15
C LEU A 113 4.69 15.45 2.59
N LEU A 114 4.34 14.23 2.98
CA LEU A 114 4.65 13.64 4.27
C LEU A 114 5.44 12.36 4.10
N ALA A 115 6.18 11.97 5.12
CA ALA A 115 6.84 10.68 5.20
C ALA A 115 6.48 10.01 6.52
N SER A 116 6.23 8.70 6.48
CA SER A 116 5.95 7.88 7.64
C SER A 116 7.07 6.87 7.85
N ARG A 117 7.48 6.68 9.09
CA ARG A 117 8.55 5.73 9.43
C ARG A 117 8.29 5.09 10.79
N ASN A 118 8.49 3.77 10.84
CA ASN A 118 8.41 2.97 12.06
C ASN A 118 7.06 3.09 12.80
N ALA A 119 7.08 2.79 14.09
CA ALA A 119 5.96 2.90 15.02
C ALA A 119 6.49 3.33 16.39
N LEU A 120 5.67 4.01 17.17
CA LEU A 120 5.94 4.33 18.55
C LEU A 120 5.54 3.13 19.46
N PRO A 121 6.10 3.02 20.69
CA PRO A 121 5.73 1.95 21.62
C PRO A 121 4.22 1.81 21.83
N ASP A 122 3.50 2.93 21.94
CA ASP A 122 2.05 2.95 22.17
C ASP A 122 1.26 2.42 20.96
N ASP A 123 1.81 2.49 19.75
CA ASP A 123 1.15 1.97 18.56
C ASP A 123 1.05 0.44 18.62
N PHE A 124 2.05 -0.25 19.18
CA PHE A 124 2.01 -1.71 19.33
C PHE A 124 0.85 -2.15 20.21
N GLY A 125 0.63 -1.46 21.34
CA GLY A 125 -0.51 -1.75 22.21
C GLY A 125 -1.85 -1.60 21.51
N LYS A 126 -2.03 -0.52 20.77
CA LYS A 126 -3.24 -0.26 19.96
C LYS A 126 -3.46 -1.33 18.92
N ILE A 127 -2.40 -1.70 18.16
CA ILE A 127 -2.48 -2.71 17.10
C ILE A 127 -2.86 -4.08 17.68
N ILE A 128 -2.23 -4.48 18.80
CA ILE A 128 -2.55 -5.74 19.49
C ILE A 128 -4.02 -5.77 19.91
N THR A 129 -4.55 -4.67 20.47
CA THR A 129 -5.96 -4.56 20.84
C THR A 129 -6.87 -4.71 19.61
N LEU A 130 -6.60 -3.99 18.51
CA LEU A 130 -7.40 -4.08 17.28
C LEU A 130 -7.42 -5.50 16.68
N ILE A 131 -6.30 -6.22 16.78
CA ILE A 131 -6.23 -7.62 16.33
C ILE A 131 -7.01 -8.52 17.29
N ALA A 132 -6.87 -8.34 18.59
CA ALA A 132 -7.57 -9.15 19.60
C ALA A 132 -9.10 -8.96 19.54
N ASP A 133 -9.55 -7.75 19.24
CA ASP A 133 -10.97 -7.40 19.09
C ASP A 133 -11.55 -7.82 17.73
N GLY A 134 -10.71 -8.32 16.81
CA GLY A 134 -11.10 -8.76 15.47
C GLY A 134 -11.35 -7.63 14.47
N GLU A 135 -11.01 -6.39 14.81
CA GLU A 135 -11.12 -5.23 13.93
C GLU A 135 -10.10 -5.29 12.78
N ILE A 136 -8.91 -5.85 13.04
CA ILE A 136 -7.87 -6.12 12.06
C ILE A 136 -7.61 -7.63 12.01
N ASN A 137 -7.69 -8.21 10.81
CA ASN A 137 -7.40 -9.62 10.59
C ASN A 137 -6.09 -9.79 9.80
N THR A 138 -5.00 -10.13 10.49
CA THR A 138 -3.70 -10.35 9.86
C THR A 138 -3.54 -11.75 9.29
N ASP A 139 -4.35 -12.73 9.69
CA ASP A 139 -4.21 -14.13 9.26
C ASP A 139 -4.43 -14.32 7.76
N ILE A 140 -5.28 -13.49 7.15
CA ILE A 140 -5.61 -13.57 5.72
C ILE A 140 -4.42 -13.23 4.81
N TRP A 141 -3.43 -12.48 5.29
CA TRP A 141 -2.25 -12.11 4.50
C TRP A 141 -0.95 -12.76 4.96
N ILE A 142 -1.01 -13.65 5.97
CA ILE A 142 0.07 -14.57 6.32
C ILE A 142 -0.09 -15.80 5.42
N THR A 143 0.50 -15.72 4.23
CA THR A 143 0.30 -16.75 3.18
C THR A 143 1.24 -17.92 3.32
N ASP A 144 2.35 -17.75 4.01
CA ASP A 144 3.39 -18.77 4.11
C ASP A 144 3.93 -18.86 5.55
N ARG A 145 4.24 -20.10 5.97
CA ARG A 145 4.88 -20.40 7.24
C ARG A 145 6.05 -21.35 7.01
N LEU A 146 7.12 -21.15 7.73
CA LEU A 146 8.32 -21.97 7.66
C LEU A 146 8.81 -22.25 9.07
N SER A 147 9.12 -23.50 9.39
CA SER A 147 9.76 -23.84 10.66
C SER A 147 11.17 -23.26 10.72
N PHE A 148 11.66 -22.96 11.90
CA PHE A 148 13.04 -22.45 12.05
C PHE A 148 14.09 -23.42 11.51
N GLU A 149 13.87 -24.73 11.68
CA GLU A 149 14.76 -25.78 11.21
C GLU A 149 14.86 -25.83 9.69
N ASP A 150 13.78 -25.46 8.99
CA ASP A 150 13.71 -25.49 7.52
C ASP A 150 14.24 -24.21 6.85
N VAL A 151 14.58 -23.17 7.62
CA VAL A 151 15.10 -21.90 7.09
C VAL A 151 16.27 -22.08 6.12
N PRO A 152 17.29 -22.92 6.41
CA PRO A 152 18.44 -23.05 5.51
C PRO A 152 18.09 -23.53 4.10
N THR A 153 17.01 -24.30 3.96
CA THR A 153 16.60 -24.90 2.68
C THR A 153 15.38 -24.22 2.05
N GLY A 154 14.49 -23.67 2.87
CA GLY A 154 13.20 -23.14 2.43
C GLY A 154 13.16 -21.62 2.22
N PHE A 155 14.04 -20.85 2.87
CA PHE A 155 13.97 -19.38 2.85
C PHE A 155 14.07 -18.80 1.43
N ALA A 156 14.92 -19.35 0.58
CA ALA A 156 15.09 -18.87 -0.79
C ALA A 156 13.79 -18.88 -1.61
N ALA A 157 12.86 -19.78 -1.29
CA ALA A 157 11.58 -19.85 -1.99
C ALA A 157 10.70 -18.61 -1.79
N PHE A 158 10.86 -17.86 -0.69
CA PHE A 158 10.10 -16.62 -0.42
C PHE A 158 10.59 -15.43 -1.25
N THR A 159 11.74 -15.53 -1.89
CA THR A 159 12.24 -14.50 -2.82
C THR A 159 11.68 -14.67 -4.23
N ASP A 160 11.03 -15.80 -4.49
CA ASP A 160 10.37 -16.06 -5.78
C ASP A 160 9.00 -15.34 -5.82
N THR A 161 8.96 -14.23 -6.57
CA THR A 161 7.75 -13.40 -6.69
C THR A 161 6.59 -14.11 -7.40
N SER A 162 6.86 -15.20 -8.14
CA SER A 162 5.81 -15.98 -8.83
C SER A 162 4.94 -16.80 -7.86
N ARG A 163 5.40 -17.05 -6.65
CA ARG A 163 4.65 -17.77 -5.60
C ARG A 163 3.45 -16.99 -5.07
N GLY A 164 3.41 -15.67 -5.26
CA GLY A 164 2.35 -14.84 -4.71
C GLY A 164 2.42 -14.66 -3.19
N THR A 165 3.56 -14.96 -2.56
CA THR A 165 3.76 -14.74 -1.12
C THR A 165 3.47 -13.29 -0.76
N VAL A 166 2.52 -13.06 0.12
CA VAL A 166 2.20 -11.73 0.67
C VAL A 166 3.04 -11.49 1.93
N LYS A 167 2.93 -12.38 2.91
CA LYS A 167 3.69 -12.35 4.15
C LYS A 167 4.07 -13.76 4.56
N ALA A 168 5.37 -13.99 4.78
CA ALA A 168 5.88 -15.23 5.33
C ALA A 168 6.25 -15.05 6.80
N LEU A 169 5.97 -16.05 7.62
CA LEU A 169 6.41 -16.14 9.01
C LEU A 169 7.39 -17.31 9.19
N ILE A 170 8.41 -17.10 10.02
CA ILE A 170 9.27 -18.15 10.53
C ILE A 170 8.79 -18.47 11.92
N GLU A 171 8.40 -19.74 12.15
CA GLU A 171 7.93 -20.23 13.43
C GLU A 171 9.12 -20.70 14.26
N LEU A 172 9.29 -20.11 15.42
CA LEU A 172 10.32 -20.50 16.38
C LEU A 172 9.83 -21.67 17.24
N PRO A 173 10.73 -22.57 17.70
CA PRO A 173 10.36 -23.66 18.57
C PRO A 173 9.84 -23.21 19.94
#